data_3031e499af4bc228503f441a6e3863cc
#
_entry.id   3031e499af4bc228503f441a6e3863cc
#
_cell.length_a   1.000
_cell.length_b   1.000
_cell.length_c   1.000
_cell.angle_alpha   90.00
_cell.angle_beta   90.00
_cell.angle_gamma   90.00
#
_symmetry.space_group_name_H-M   'P 1'
#
loop_
_entity.id
_entity.type
_entity.pdbx_description
1 polymer ?
#
loop_
_entity_poly.entity_id
_entity_poly.type
_entity_poly.pdbx_seq_one_letter_code
_entity_poly.pdbx_strand_id
1 'polypeptide(L)'
;LMERLYKPFLLNGFPILFMDVSSAEMTKYAANAMLATRISFMNDIANLCERIGANVDMVRKGMGADDRIGSRFLYAGCGYGGSCFPKDVRALARTGREYGSPMRIIEAVEAVNERQKEIVVRKLASELGDLRGRTVALWGLAFKPETDDMREAPALVAIDRLTRAGAAVRVYDPAAMDECRRRVGDAVVYCSDMYEAVVDADALVLLTEWKQFRLPSWTVIRKVMANPLVIDGRNIYDKAESVSYTHLRAHETS
;
A
#
# COMPACT_ATOMS: atom_id res chain seq x y z
N LEU A 1 -34.31 -20.52 5.37
CA LEU A 1 -34.42 -19.59 4.25
C LEU A 1 -33.03 -19.05 3.85
N MET A 2 -32.27 -18.44 4.76
CA MET A 2 -30.96 -17.82 4.49
C MET A 2 -29.92 -18.83 3.96
N GLU A 3 -29.82 -20.03 4.54
CA GLU A 3 -28.93 -21.07 4.02
C GLU A 3 -29.21 -21.41 2.53
N ARG A 4 -30.48 -21.52 2.16
CA ARG A 4 -30.85 -21.79 0.75
C ARG A 4 -30.51 -20.62 -0.16
N LEU A 5 -30.69 -19.38 0.32
CA LEU A 5 -30.37 -18.16 -0.44
C LEU A 5 -28.86 -18.02 -0.69
N TYR A 6 -28.04 -18.29 0.32
CA TYR A 6 -26.59 -18.13 0.23
C TYR A 6 -25.85 -19.37 -0.30
N LYS A 7 -26.51 -20.52 -0.41
CA LYS A 7 -25.90 -21.77 -0.89
C LYS A 7 -25.11 -21.62 -2.20
N PRO A 8 -25.56 -20.87 -3.22
CA PRO A 8 -24.79 -20.69 -4.46
C PRO A 8 -23.46 -19.95 -4.28
N PHE A 9 -23.32 -19.16 -3.21
CA PHE A 9 -22.12 -18.37 -2.91
C PHE A 9 -21.13 -19.10 -1.98
N LEU A 10 -21.50 -20.27 -1.46
CA LEU A 10 -20.72 -21.06 -0.48
C LEU A 10 -20.02 -22.26 -1.14
N LEU A 11 -19.66 -22.14 -2.43
CA LEU A 11 -19.05 -23.21 -3.22
C LEU A 11 -17.73 -23.75 -2.63
N ASN A 12 -17.07 -23.00 -1.76
CA ASN A 12 -15.78 -23.37 -1.11
C ASN A 12 -15.97 -23.99 0.28
N GLY A 13 -17.18 -24.43 0.64
CA GLY A 13 -17.43 -25.12 1.90
C GLY A 13 -17.40 -24.24 3.17
N PHE A 14 -17.46 -22.92 3.04
CA PHE A 14 -17.57 -22.04 4.21
C PHE A 14 -18.96 -22.16 4.84
N PRO A 15 -19.08 -22.43 6.15
CA PRO A 15 -20.37 -22.54 6.82
C PRO A 15 -21.02 -21.15 6.98
N ILE A 16 -22.36 -21.13 6.95
CA ILE A 16 -23.12 -19.98 7.48
C ILE A 16 -23.16 -20.13 9.00
N LEU A 17 -22.66 -19.13 9.71
CA LEU A 17 -22.73 -19.06 11.15
C LEU A 17 -23.89 -18.15 11.56
N PHE A 18 -24.85 -18.70 12.30
CA PHE A 18 -25.95 -17.94 12.89
C PHE A 18 -25.54 -17.51 14.30
N MET A 19 -25.62 -16.21 14.57
CA MET A 19 -25.26 -15.62 15.86
C MET A 19 -26.16 -14.41 16.13
N ASP A 20 -26.11 -13.90 17.35
CA ASP A 20 -26.78 -12.64 17.69
C ASP A 20 -26.17 -11.44 16.92
N VAL A 21 -26.92 -10.34 16.87
CA VAL A 21 -26.55 -9.15 16.07
C VAL A 21 -25.21 -8.58 16.54
N SER A 22 -25.04 -8.41 17.84
CA SER A 22 -23.81 -7.82 18.41
C SER A 22 -22.58 -8.67 18.10
N SER A 23 -22.69 -10.01 18.20
CA SER A 23 -21.60 -10.93 17.83
C SER A 23 -21.31 -10.89 16.34
N ALA A 24 -22.32 -10.79 15.46
CA ALA A 24 -22.14 -10.71 14.03
C ALA A 24 -21.42 -9.40 13.61
N GLU A 25 -21.83 -8.28 14.16
CA GLU A 25 -21.18 -6.98 13.94
C GLU A 25 -19.73 -7.00 14.46
N MET A 26 -19.50 -7.47 15.70
CA MET A 26 -18.16 -7.56 16.27
C MET A 26 -17.26 -8.48 15.45
N THR A 27 -17.77 -9.61 14.95
CA THR A 27 -17.00 -10.53 14.10
C THR A 27 -16.47 -9.81 12.86
N LYS A 28 -17.28 -8.97 12.21
CA LYS A 28 -16.86 -8.21 11.03
C LYS A 28 -15.75 -7.22 11.36
N TYR A 29 -15.91 -6.43 12.43
CA TYR A 29 -14.90 -5.45 12.86
C TYR A 29 -13.60 -6.14 13.31
N ALA A 30 -13.70 -7.19 14.11
CA ALA A 30 -12.55 -7.95 14.62
C ALA A 30 -11.76 -8.61 13.45
N ALA A 31 -12.45 -9.19 12.47
CA ALA A 31 -11.80 -9.79 11.31
C ALA A 31 -11.00 -8.74 10.51
N ASN A 32 -11.59 -7.60 10.19
CA ASN A 32 -10.90 -6.53 9.46
C ASN A 32 -9.73 -5.94 10.28
N ALA A 33 -9.93 -5.75 11.59
CA ALA A 33 -8.87 -5.27 12.47
C ALA A 33 -7.71 -6.26 12.57
N MET A 34 -7.97 -7.57 12.61
CA MET A 34 -6.93 -8.61 12.58
C MET A 34 -6.13 -8.56 11.28
N LEU A 35 -6.79 -8.42 10.12
CA LEU A 35 -6.11 -8.32 8.83
C LEU A 35 -5.24 -7.06 8.76
N ALA A 36 -5.76 -5.92 9.22
CA ALA A 36 -5.00 -4.67 9.32
C ALA A 36 -3.79 -4.80 10.27
N THR A 37 -3.97 -5.49 11.40
CA THR A 37 -2.90 -5.79 12.35
C THR A 37 -1.78 -6.58 11.69
N ARG A 38 -2.09 -7.61 10.92
CA ARG A 38 -1.08 -8.42 10.21
C ARG A 38 -0.26 -7.58 9.23
N ILE A 39 -0.90 -6.68 8.48
CA ILE A 39 -0.21 -5.79 7.54
C ILE A 39 0.70 -4.81 8.31
N SER A 40 0.18 -4.13 9.34
CA SER A 40 0.96 -3.17 10.14
C SER A 40 2.10 -3.85 10.88
N PHE A 41 1.88 -5.04 11.45
CA PHE A 41 2.93 -5.85 12.06
C PHE A 41 4.05 -6.17 11.07
N MET A 42 3.71 -6.64 9.86
CA MET A 42 4.71 -6.92 8.84
C MET A 42 5.45 -5.68 8.36
N ASN A 43 4.79 -4.52 8.33
CA ASN A 43 5.45 -3.27 8.03
C ASN A 43 6.47 -2.86 9.11
N ASP A 44 6.13 -3.03 10.39
CA ASP A 44 7.10 -2.78 11.48
C ASP A 44 8.29 -3.77 11.43
N ILE A 45 8.02 -5.06 11.21
CA ILE A 45 9.08 -6.08 11.02
C ILE A 45 9.95 -5.73 9.82
N ALA A 46 9.37 -5.31 8.72
CA ALA A 46 10.10 -4.94 7.52
C ALA A 46 10.99 -3.72 7.73
N ASN A 47 10.48 -2.70 8.44
CA ASN A 47 11.28 -1.52 8.82
C ASN A 47 12.46 -1.89 9.74
N LEU A 48 12.30 -2.88 10.63
CA LEU A 48 13.38 -3.39 11.46
C LEU A 48 14.38 -4.21 10.63
N CYS A 49 13.88 -5.11 9.77
CA CYS A 49 14.71 -5.91 8.86
C CYS A 49 15.66 -5.03 8.04
N GLU A 50 15.15 -3.92 7.51
CA GLU A 50 15.95 -2.96 6.75
C GLU A 50 17.14 -2.41 7.56
N ARG A 51 16.95 -2.15 8.86
CA ARG A 51 18.01 -1.59 9.73
C ARG A 51 19.05 -2.62 10.16
N ILE A 52 18.66 -3.89 10.28
CA ILE A 52 19.55 -4.97 10.76
C ILE A 52 20.10 -5.85 9.63
N GLY A 53 19.78 -5.54 8.37
CA GLY A 53 20.23 -6.31 7.22
C GLY A 53 19.53 -7.66 7.02
N ALA A 54 18.30 -7.85 7.59
CA ALA A 54 17.53 -9.07 7.42
C ALA A 54 16.61 -8.99 6.19
N ASN A 55 16.41 -10.11 5.52
CA ASN A 55 15.51 -10.21 4.37
C ASN A 55 14.06 -10.44 4.82
N VAL A 56 13.19 -9.43 4.68
CA VAL A 56 11.78 -9.49 5.09
C VAL A 56 10.98 -10.57 4.34
N ASP A 57 11.31 -10.86 3.07
CA ASP A 57 10.63 -11.92 2.31
C ASP A 57 10.94 -13.31 2.89
N MET A 58 12.18 -13.53 3.36
CA MET A 58 12.54 -14.77 4.05
C MET A 58 11.85 -14.85 5.42
N VAL A 59 11.79 -13.75 6.18
CA VAL A 59 11.05 -13.69 7.45
C VAL A 59 9.57 -14.00 7.21
N ARG A 60 8.96 -13.38 6.20
CA ARG A 60 7.57 -13.63 5.80
C ARG A 60 7.32 -15.10 5.44
N LYS A 61 8.22 -15.71 4.64
CA LYS A 61 8.11 -17.13 4.26
C LYS A 61 8.24 -18.04 5.48
N GLY A 62 9.20 -17.76 6.36
CA GLY A 62 9.39 -18.54 7.59
C GLY A 62 8.18 -18.47 8.52
N MET A 63 7.68 -17.25 8.79
CA MET A 63 6.46 -17.07 9.59
C MET A 63 5.23 -17.71 8.96
N GLY A 64 5.07 -17.53 7.64
CA GLY A 64 3.91 -18.05 6.92
C GLY A 64 3.88 -19.57 6.75
N ALA A 65 5.01 -20.25 6.98
CA ALA A 65 5.11 -21.72 7.01
C ALA A 65 4.54 -22.34 8.29
N ASP A 66 4.36 -21.56 9.36
CA ASP A 66 3.66 -22.00 10.56
C ASP A 66 2.14 -21.96 10.31
N ASP A 67 1.48 -23.13 10.35
CA ASP A 67 0.04 -23.27 10.11
C ASP A 67 -0.82 -22.44 11.06
N ARG A 68 -0.34 -22.14 12.27
CA ARG A 68 -1.02 -21.28 13.23
C ARG A 68 -1.07 -19.82 12.78
N ILE A 69 -0.14 -19.41 11.91
CA ILE A 69 -0.03 -18.06 11.35
C ILE A 69 -0.60 -18.03 9.93
N GLY A 70 -0.10 -18.90 9.05
CA GLY A 70 -0.45 -18.94 7.64
C GLY A 70 0.09 -17.71 6.85
N SER A 71 0.17 -17.82 5.53
CA SER A 71 0.87 -16.86 4.66
C SER A 71 0.07 -15.63 4.25
N ARG A 72 -1.25 -15.62 4.47
CA ARG A 72 -2.14 -14.55 3.98
C ARG A 72 -1.95 -13.26 4.80
N PHE A 73 -2.00 -12.09 4.11
CA PHE A 73 -1.88 -10.76 4.71
C PHE A 73 -0.56 -10.50 5.45
N LEU A 74 0.52 -11.19 5.08
CA LEU A 74 1.88 -10.96 5.59
C LEU A 74 2.76 -10.17 4.61
N TYR A 75 2.20 -9.35 3.76
CA TYR A 75 2.95 -8.56 2.78
C TYR A 75 3.19 -7.15 3.31
N ALA A 76 4.47 -6.78 3.42
CA ALA A 76 4.87 -5.43 3.74
C ALA A 76 4.78 -4.52 2.50
N GLY A 77 4.56 -3.22 2.71
CA GLY A 77 4.48 -2.23 1.64
C GLY A 77 4.32 -0.81 2.19
N CYS A 78 3.83 0.09 1.37
CA CYS A 78 3.64 1.51 1.73
C CYS A 78 2.35 1.80 2.53
N GLY A 79 1.79 0.82 3.22
CA GLY A 79 0.56 0.95 4.00
C GLY A 79 -0.70 0.53 3.23
N TYR A 80 -1.80 0.43 3.97
CA TYR A 80 -3.12 0.11 3.43
C TYR A 80 -4.03 1.34 3.42
N GLY A 81 -5.01 1.30 2.51
CA GLY A 81 -6.08 2.28 2.37
C GLY A 81 -7.43 1.59 2.16
N GLY A 82 -8.30 2.26 1.42
CA GLY A 82 -9.64 1.79 1.09
C GLY A 82 -10.68 2.16 2.15
N SER A 83 -11.92 1.78 1.86
CA SER A 83 -13.08 2.13 2.70
C SER A 83 -13.25 1.25 3.93
N CYS A 84 -12.66 0.04 3.95
CA CYS A 84 -12.94 -0.95 4.99
C CYS A 84 -11.95 -0.86 6.15
N PHE A 85 -10.67 -1.15 5.92
CA PHE A 85 -9.69 -1.26 7.00
C PHE A 85 -9.56 0.02 7.83
N PRO A 86 -9.33 1.22 7.25
CA PRO A 86 -9.16 2.42 8.06
C PRO A 86 -10.42 2.75 8.87
N LYS A 87 -11.60 2.62 8.24
CA LYS A 87 -12.89 2.90 8.90
C LYS A 87 -13.16 1.93 10.04
N ASP A 88 -13.00 0.61 9.80
CA ASP A 88 -13.35 -0.42 10.78
C ASP A 88 -12.36 -0.43 11.96
N VAL A 89 -11.07 -0.19 11.71
CA VAL A 89 -10.04 -0.02 12.76
C VAL A 89 -10.38 1.17 13.66
N ARG A 90 -10.67 2.34 13.09
CA ARG A 90 -11.05 3.54 13.86
C ARG A 90 -12.36 3.36 14.62
N ALA A 91 -13.36 2.73 13.99
CA ALA A 91 -14.64 2.46 14.63
C ALA A 91 -14.47 1.53 15.83
N LEU A 92 -13.70 0.44 15.69
CA LEU A 92 -13.44 -0.48 16.78
C LEU A 92 -12.68 0.18 17.93
N ALA A 93 -11.66 0.99 17.63
CA ALA A 93 -10.91 1.75 18.65
C ALA A 93 -11.82 2.74 19.39
N ARG A 94 -12.71 3.43 18.66
CA ARG A 94 -13.68 4.36 19.25
C ARG A 94 -14.67 3.63 20.15
N THR A 95 -15.27 2.54 19.68
CA THR A 95 -16.20 1.72 20.45
C THR A 95 -15.54 1.22 21.73
N GLY A 96 -14.29 0.72 21.65
CA GLY A 96 -13.56 0.32 22.85
C GLY A 96 -13.43 1.42 23.90
N ARG A 97 -13.14 2.67 23.49
CA ARG A 97 -13.08 3.82 24.40
C ARG A 97 -14.46 4.16 24.99
N GLU A 98 -15.51 4.15 24.18
CA GLU A 98 -16.88 4.42 24.62
C GLU A 98 -17.36 3.44 25.70
N TYR A 99 -16.92 2.17 25.62
CA TYR A 99 -17.25 1.13 26.61
C TYR A 99 -16.20 0.95 27.70
N GLY A 100 -15.24 1.87 27.86
CA GLY A 100 -14.21 1.80 28.90
C GLY A 100 -13.18 0.69 28.72
N SER A 101 -13.08 0.10 27.52
CA SER A 101 -12.13 -0.96 27.15
C SER A 101 -11.23 -0.51 25.98
N PRO A 102 -10.24 0.36 26.20
CA PRO A 102 -9.41 0.90 25.13
C PRO A 102 -8.65 -0.19 24.38
N MET A 103 -8.75 -0.16 23.06
CA MET A 103 -8.18 -1.16 22.14
C MET A 103 -6.73 -0.80 21.75
N ARG A 104 -5.78 -0.94 22.69
CA ARG A 104 -4.39 -0.47 22.55
C ARG A 104 -3.68 -1.04 21.33
N ILE A 105 -3.88 -2.33 21.01
CA ILE A 105 -3.29 -2.95 19.81
C ILE A 105 -3.82 -2.27 18.55
N ILE A 106 -5.12 -2.02 18.48
CA ILE A 106 -5.77 -1.43 17.31
C ILE A 106 -5.35 0.04 17.10
N GLU A 107 -5.18 0.79 18.20
CA GLU A 107 -4.65 2.16 18.16
C GLU A 107 -3.20 2.18 17.64
N ALA A 108 -2.37 1.21 18.07
CA ALA A 108 -1.01 1.05 17.57
C ALA A 108 -0.99 0.68 16.07
N VAL A 109 -1.89 -0.19 15.62
CA VAL A 109 -2.04 -0.57 14.20
C VAL A 109 -2.33 0.64 13.31
N GLU A 110 -3.23 1.52 13.74
CA GLU A 110 -3.54 2.77 13.03
C GLU A 110 -2.31 3.68 12.96
N ALA A 111 -1.64 3.91 14.08
CA ALA A 111 -0.45 4.76 14.15
C ALA A 111 0.70 4.23 13.25
N VAL A 112 0.91 2.91 13.23
CA VAL A 112 1.90 2.27 12.34
C VAL A 112 1.53 2.50 10.88
N ASN A 113 0.26 2.30 10.50
CA ASN A 113 -0.18 2.46 9.12
C ASN A 113 -0.04 3.91 8.63
N GLU A 114 -0.42 4.91 9.44
CA GLU A 114 -0.27 6.31 9.06
C GLU A 114 1.20 6.69 8.83
N ARG A 115 2.11 6.26 9.72
CA ARG A 115 3.55 6.44 9.53
C ARG A 115 4.07 5.73 8.27
N GLN A 116 3.50 4.55 7.95
CA GLN A 116 3.91 3.75 6.82
C GLN A 116 3.54 4.36 5.47
N LYS A 117 2.43 5.09 5.37
CA LYS A 117 2.05 5.80 4.15
C LYS A 117 3.09 6.84 3.69
N GLU A 118 3.95 7.30 4.59
CA GLU A 118 5.01 8.27 4.27
C GLU A 118 6.35 7.62 3.85
N ILE A 119 6.48 6.28 3.92
CA ILE A 119 7.77 5.60 3.73
C ILE A 119 8.41 5.90 2.37
N VAL A 120 7.62 5.95 1.30
CA VAL A 120 8.13 6.18 -0.06
C VAL A 120 8.68 7.60 -0.23
N VAL A 121 8.03 8.59 0.37
CA VAL A 121 8.49 9.99 0.30
C VAL A 121 9.76 10.18 1.15
N ARG A 122 9.83 9.53 2.32
CA ARG A 122 11.06 9.57 3.14
C ARG A 122 12.25 8.94 2.41
N LYS A 123 12.05 7.83 1.71
CA LYS A 123 13.10 7.19 0.90
C LYS A 123 13.50 8.09 -0.28
N LEU A 124 12.54 8.70 -0.98
CA LEU A 124 12.86 9.67 -2.03
C LEU A 124 13.71 10.83 -1.51
N ALA A 125 13.33 11.41 -0.37
CA ALA A 125 14.10 12.52 0.24
C ALA A 125 15.49 12.06 0.70
N SER A 126 15.64 10.82 1.16
CA SER A 126 16.95 10.26 1.49
C SER A 126 17.89 10.14 0.29
N GLU A 127 17.35 9.74 -0.88
CA GLU A 127 18.11 9.51 -2.11
C GLU A 127 18.36 10.78 -2.92
N LEU A 128 17.33 11.63 -3.07
CA LEU A 128 17.38 12.80 -3.93
C LEU A 128 17.75 14.08 -3.19
N GLY A 129 17.76 14.07 -1.86
CA GLY A 129 17.94 15.27 -1.04
C GLY A 129 16.74 16.22 -1.13
N ASP A 130 16.97 17.46 -1.57
CA ASP A 130 15.87 18.42 -1.79
C ASP A 130 14.99 17.97 -2.97
N LEU A 131 13.70 17.86 -2.69
CA LEU A 131 12.70 17.46 -3.69
C LEU A 131 12.16 18.64 -4.51
N ARG A 132 12.51 19.87 -4.17
CA ARG A 132 12.08 21.07 -4.90
C ARG A 132 12.58 21.05 -6.33
N GLY A 133 11.65 21.19 -7.27
CA GLY A 133 11.94 21.16 -8.71
C GLY A 133 12.24 19.76 -9.27
N ARG A 134 12.21 18.72 -8.44
CA ARG A 134 12.32 17.33 -8.91
C ARG A 134 11.02 16.87 -9.55
N THR A 135 11.10 16.04 -10.59
CA THR A 135 9.95 15.40 -11.23
C THR A 135 9.83 13.97 -10.73
N VAL A 136 8.69 13.64 -10.09
CA VAL A 136 8.42 12.31 -9.55
C VAL A 136 7.23 11.70 -10.25
N ALA A 137 7.43 10.54 -10.87
CA ALA A 137 6.36 9.73 -11.47
C ALA A 137 5.74 8.80 -10.43
N LEU A 138 4.41 8.79 -10.35
CA LEU A 138 3.65 7.85 -9.50
C LEU A 138 2.87 6.87 -10.36
N TRP A 139 3.12 5.59 -10.18
CA TRP A 139 2.34 4.52 -10.77
C TRP A 139 1.41 3.90 -9.74
N GLY A 140 0.12 3.97 -10.02
CA GLY A 140 -0.93 3.49 -9.14
C GLY A 140 -1.40 4.55 -8.14
N LEU A 141 -2.70 4.83 -8.17
CA LEU A 141 -3.37 5.84 -7.35
C LEU A 141 -4.43 5.22 -6.47
N ALA A 142 -5.13 4.19 -6.97
CA ALA A 142 -6.09 3.41 -6.19
C ALA A 142 -5.43 2.68 -5.02
N PHE A 143 -6.19 2.40 -3.96
CA PHE A 143 -5.66 1.70 -2.78
C PHE A 143 -5.28 0.22 -3.05
N LYS A 144 -5.82 -0.37 -4.12
CA LYS A 144 -5.51 -1.71 -4.63
C LYS A 144 -5.82 -1.80 -6.12
N PRO A 145 -5.34 -2.84 -6.84
CA PRO A 145 -5.72 -3.08 -8.23
C PRO A 145 -7.23 -3.33 -8.42
N GLU A 146 -7.69 -3.16 -9.66
CA GLU A 146 -9.06 -3.46 -10.11
C GLU A 146 -10.16 -2.61 -9.45
N THR A 147 -9.83 -1.37 -9.08
CA THR A 147 -10.77 -0.37 -8.57
C THR A 147 -10.25 1.04 -8.85
N ASP A 148 -11.13 2.01 -8.86
CA ASP A 148 -10.83 3.45 -8.88
C ASP A 148 -10.82 4.08 -7.47
N ASP A 149 -11.08 3.29 -6.43
CA ASP A 149 -11.23 3.79 -5.05
C ASP A 149 -9.88 4.29 -4.49
N MET A 150 -9.80 5.58 -4.24
CA MET A 150 -8.65 6.25 -3.66
C MET A 150 -8.82 6.61 -2.17
N ARG A 151 -9.92 6.19 -1.53
CA ARG A 151 -10.15 6.52 -0.12
C ARG A 151 -8.99 6.00 0.74
N GLU A 152 -8.38 6.89 1.54
CA GLU A 152 -7.26 6.55 2.42
C GLU A 152 -6.04 5.90 1.69
N ALA A 153 -5.96 6.06 0.35
CA ALA A 153 -4.87 5.48 -0.43
C ALA A 153 -3.52 6.12 -0.07
N PRO A 154 -2.43 5.35 0.03
CA PRO A 154 -1.08 5.88 0.22
C PRO A 154 -0.68 6.92 -0.84
N ALA A 155 -1.23 6.80 -2.06
CA ALA A 155 -0.99 7.75 -3.14
C ALA A 155 -1.40 9.18 -2.78
N LEU A 156 -2.51 9.38 -2.06
CA LEU A 156 -2.94 10.72 -1.62
C LEU A 156 -1.93 11.35 -0.66
N VAL A 157 -1.36 10.55 0.24
CA VAL A 157 -0.32 11.02 1.17
C VAL A 157 0.96 11.35 0.40
N ALA A 158 1.36 10.50 -0.54
CA ALA A 158 2.54 10.74 -1.37
C ALA A 158 2.38 12.02 -2.20
N ILE A 159 1.25 12.23 -2.88
CA ILE A 159 0.96 13.45 -3.64
C ILE A 159 1.04 14.69 -2.74
N ASP A 160 0.34 14.68 -1.60
CA ASP A 160 0.34 15.83 -0.67
C ASP A 160 1.75 16.18 -0.19
N ARG A 161 2.54 15.17 0.21
CA ARG A 161 3.91 15.40 0.70
C ARG A 161 4.87 15.87 -0.40
N LEU A 162 4.79 15.28 -1.60
CA LEU A 162 5.65 15.64 -2.73
C LEU A 162 5.34 17.06 -3.23
N THR A 163 4.07 17.40 -3.41
CA THR A 163 3.67 18.73 -3.87
C THR A 163 4.02 19.82 -2.86
N ARG A 164 3.84 19.57 -1.55
CA ARG A 164 4.29 20.49 -0.49
C ARG A 164 5.81 20.65 -0.44
N ALA A 165 6.55 19.61 -0.81
CA ALA A 165 8.01 19.68 -0.92
C ALA A 165 8.49 20.43 -2.19
N GLY A 166 7.55 20.84 -3.07
CA GLY A 166 7.86 21.56 -4.30
C GLY A 166 8.27 20.65 -5.47
N ALA A 167 7.99 19.36 -5.40
CA ALA A 167 8.20 18.43 -6.50
C ALA A 167 7.07 18.55 -7.56
N ALA A 168 7.42 18.39 -8.83
CA ALA A 168 6.48 18.17 -9.90
C ALA A 168 6.05 16.69 -9.89
N VAL A 169 4.76 16.44 -9.73
CA VAL A 169 4.23 15.07 -9.64
C VAL A 169 3.49 14.71 -10.92
N ARG A 170 3.89 13.61 -11.56
CA ARG A 170 3.24 13.03 -12.74
C ARG A 170 2.58 11.72 -12.34
N VAL A 171 1.34 11.51 -12.72
CA VAL A 171 0.57 10.36 -12.25
C VAL A 171 0.01 9.52 -13.38
N TYR A 172 -0.03 8.22 -13.16
CA TYR A 172 -0.76 7.28 -14.00
C TYR A 172 -1.37 6.14 -13.18
N ASP A 173 -2.64 5.85 -13.44
CA ASP A 173 -3.36 4.69 -12.91
C ASP A 173 -4.35 4.19 -13.97
N PRO A 174 -4.52 2.88 -14.17
CA PRO A 174 -5.44 2.34 -15.18
C PRO A 174 -6.92 2.69 -14.97
N ALA A 175 -7.34 3.00 -13.73
CA ALA A 175 -8.75 3.21 -13.39
C ALA A 175 -9.01 4.49 -12.59
N ALA A 176 -8.05 4.96 -11.77
CA ALA A 176 -8.30 5.99 -10.77
C ALA A 176 -7.97 7.42 -11.21
N MET A 177 -7.68 7.67 -12.50
CA MET A 177 -7.29 9.00 -12.99
C MET A 177 -8.37 10.07 -12.76
N ASP A 178 -9.64 9.76 -13.05
CA ASP A 178 -10.76 10.68 -12.86
C ASP A 178 -11.05 10.92 -11.37
N GLU A 179 -10.94 9.88 -10.53
CA GLU A 179 -11.10 10.01 -9.08
C GLU A 179 -9.96 10.84 -8.49
N CYS A 180 -8.73 10.67 -8.97
CA CYS A 180 -7.60 11.50 -8.58
C CYS A 180 -7.86 12.97 -8.94
N ARG A 181 -8.33 13.26 -10.15
CA ARG A 181 -8.64 14.62 -10.58
C ARG A 181 -9.70 15.28 -9.71
N ARG A 182 -10.73 14.53 -9.30
CA ARG A 182 -11.77 15.04 -8.38
C ARG A 182 -11.21 15.40 -7.00
N ARG A 183 -10.19 14.67 -6.51
CA ARG A 183 -9.62 14.86 -5.16
C ARG A 183 -8.48 15.86 -5.09
N VAL A 184 -7.63 15.84 -6.12
CA VAL A 184 -6.34 16.54 -6.11
C VAL A 184 -6.35 17.76 -7.05
N GLY A 185 -7.27 17.80 -8.03
CA GLY A 185 -7.34 18.88 -9.02
C GLY A 185 -6.09 18.94 -9.89
N ASP A 186 -5.62 20.14 -10.14
CA ASP A 186 -4.48 20.41 -11.03
C ASP A 186 -3.11 20.43 -10.31
N ALA A 187 -3.04 19.88 -9.08
CA ALA A 187 -1.79 19.81 -8.33
C ALA A 187 -0.78 18.79 -8.90
N VAL A 188 -1.19 17.96 -9.85
CA VAL A 188 -0.39 16.93 -10.50
C VAL A 188 -0.62 16.93 -12.02
N VAL A 189 0.33 16.35 -12.76
CA VAL A 189 0.21 16.15 -14.22
C VAL A 189 -0.35 14.75 -14.48
N TYR A 190 -1.48 14.66 -15.17
CA TYR A 190 -2.16 13.42 -15.53
C TYR A 190 -1.62 12.90 -16.86
N CYS A 191 -1.00 11.75 -16.85
CA CYS A 191 -0.40 11.14 -18.05
C CYS A 191 -1.36 10.12 -18.69
N SER A 192 -1.26 9.94 -20.00
CA SER A 192 -2.11 9.03 -20.77
C SER A 192 -1.68 7.56 -20.63
N ASP A 193 -0.41 7.32 -20.32
CA ASP A 193 0.14 5.99 -20.09
C ASP A 193 1.28 5.99 -19.05
N MET A 194 1.70 4.79 -18.64
CA MET A 194 2.73 4.60 -17.64
C MET A 194 4.11 5.11 -18.08
N TYR A 195 4.44 5.05 -19.37
CA TYR A 195 5.75 5.46 -19.87
C TYR A 195 5.82 6.98 -20.05
N GLU A 196 4.73 7.63 -20.45
CA GLU A 196 4.64 9.10 -20.46
C GLU A 196 4.93 9.69 -19.07
N ALA A 197 4.42 9.03 -18.02
CA ALA A 197 4.64 9.50 -16.65
C ALA A 197 6.12 9.56 -16.26
N VAL A 198 6.95 8.66 -16.78
CA VAL A 198 8.38 8.54 -16.40
C VAL A 198 9.34 9.31 -17.32
N VAL A 199 8.87 9.94 -18.41
CA VAL A 199 9.74 10.76 -19.29
C VAL A 199 10.34 11.91 -18.48
N ASP A 200 11.67 12.04 -18.51
CA ASP A 200 12.43 13.06 -17.79
C ASP A 200 12.18 13.10 -16.26
N ALA A 201 11.68 12.01 -15.68
CA ALA A 201 11.47 11.91 -14.24
C ALA A 201 12.78 11.65 -13.49
N ASP A 202 12.94 12.29 -12.32
CA ASP A 202 14.04 12.04 -11.38
C ASP A 202 13.83 10.74 -10.58
N ALA A 203 12.58 10.32 -10.41
CA ALA A 203 12.23 9.06 -9.77
C ALA A 203 10.87 8.51 -10.22
N LEU A 204 10.76 7.18 -10.15
CA LEU A 204 9.51 6.45 -10.28
C LEU A 204 9.13 5.84 -8.93
N VAL A 205 7.88 6.02 -8.50
CA VAL A 205 7.31 5.41 -7.29
C VAL A 205 6.13 4.54 -7.66
N LEU A 206 6.19 3.26 -7.31
CA LEU A 206 5.06 2.34 -7.43
C LEU A 206 4.24 2.33 -6.14
N LEU A 207 2.94 2.62 -6.23
CA LEU A 207 2.03 2.68 -5.09
C LEU A 207 0.89 1.67 -5.12
N THR A 208 0.58 1.12 -6.32
CA THR A 208 -0.45 0.09 -6.49
C THR A 208 0.04 -0.97 -7.46
N GLU A 209 -0.10 -2.23 -7.06
CA GLU A 209 0.46 -3.39 -7.77
C GLU A 209 -0.40 -3.87 -8.95
N TRP A 210 -0.79 -2.99 -9.87
CA TRP A 210 -1.51 -3.35 -11.08
C TRP A 210 -0.73 -4.37 -11.92
N LYS A 211 -1.45 -5.27 -12.60
CA LYS A 211 -0.81 -6.32 -13.44
C LYS A 211 0.13 -5.73 -14.49
N GLN A 212 -0.26 -4.62 -15.13
CA GLN A 212 0.56 -3.96 -16.15
C GLN A 212 1.87 -3.37 -15.62
N PHE A 213 1.97 -3.06 -14.33
CA PHE A 213 3.21 -2.57 -13.73
C PHE A 213 4.18 -3.67 -13.33
N ARG A 214 3.78 -4.95 -13.36
CA ARG A 214 4.63 -6.06 -12.91
C ARG A 214 5.78 -6.38 -13.85
N LEU A 215 5.60 -6.18 -15.13
CA LEU A 215 6.59 -6.48 -16.17
C LEU A 215 6.76 -5.27 -17.10
N PRO A 216 7.25 -4.13 -16.60
CA PRO A 216 7.49 -2.96 -17.44
C PRO A 216 8.73 -3.18 -18.30
N SER A 217 8.85 -2.43 -19.40
CA SER A 217 10.09 -2.39 -20.15
C SER A 217 11.13 -1.53 -19.44
N TRP A 218 11.97 -2.16 -18.61
CA TRP A 218 13.05 -1.48 -17.89
C TRP A 218 14.03 -0.76 -18.83
N THR A 219 14.25 -1.32 -20.03
CA THR A 219 15.08 -0.68 -21.05
C THR A 219 14.50 0.67 -21.48
N VAL A 220 13.19 0.77 -21.67
CA VAL A 220 12.53 2.02 -22.01
C VAL A 220 12.63 3.00 -20.83
N ILE A 221 12.26 2.57 -19.62
CA ILE A 221 12.28 3.39 -18.42
C ILE A 221 13.67 4.02 -18.21
N ARG A 222 14.72 3.21 -18.24
CA ARG A 222 16.10 3.68 -18.10
C ARG A 222 16.50 4.72 -19.16
N LYS A 223 15.97 4.58 -20.38
CA LYS A 223 16.31 5.45 -21.50
C LYS A 223 15.61 6.81 -21.42
N VAL A 224 14.39 6.85 -20.85
CA VAL A 224 13.55 8.05 -20.87
C VAL A 224 13.56 8.82 -19.55
N MET A 225 13.94 8.21 -18.43
CA MET A 225 14.09 8.90 -17.14
C MET A 225 15.35 9.76 -17.10
N ALA A 226 15.28 10.90 -16.45
CA ALA A 226 16.44 11.74 -16.16
C ALA A 226 17.39 11.08 -15.14
N ASN A 227 16.81 10.41 -14.13
CA ASN A 227 17.54 9.61 -13.14
C ASN A 227 16.79 8.28 -12.90
N PRO A 228 17.42 7.12 -13.14
CA PRO A 228 16.75 5.82 -13.05
C PRO A 228 16.59 5.32 -11.59
N LEU A 229 16.03 6.16 -10.71
CA LEU A 229 15.67 5.80 -9.34
C LEU A 229 14.23 5.25 -9.30
N VAL A 230 14.06 4.03 -8.78
CA VAL A 230 12.76 3.39 -8.64
C VAL A 230 12.50 3.05 -7.17
N ILE A 231 11.39 3.56 -6.62
CA ILE A 231 10.90 3.22 -5.29
C ILE A 231 9.68 2.29 -5.42
N ASP A 232 9.87 1.03 -5.10
CA ASP A 232 8.81 0.02 -5.14
C ASP A 232 8.06 -0.03 -3.80
N GLY A 233 6.96 0.69 -3.71
CA GLY A 233 6.10 0.75 -2.52
C GLY A 233 5.32 -0.53 -2.24
N ARG A 234 5.33 -1.52 -3.14
CA ARG A 234 4.57 -2.79 -3.01
C ARG A 234 5.45 -4.03 -2.97
N ASN A 235 6.77 -3.86 -3.11
CA ASN A 235 7.76 -4.95 -3.11
C ASN A 235 7.45 -6.04 -4.15
N ILE A 236 7.04 -5.63 -5.37
CA ILE A 236 6.66 -6.56 -6.44
C ILE A 236 7.80 -6.86 -7.42
N TYR A 237 8.83 -6.03 -7.46
CA TYR A 237 9.95 -6.22 -8.39
C TYR A 237 11.06 -7.05 -7.74
N ASP A 238 11.72 -7.91 -8.53
CA ASP A 238 12.88 -8.66 -8.07
C ASP A 238 14.16 -7.80 -8.17
N LYS A 239 15.03 -7.88 -7.16
CA LYS A 239 16.35 -7.23 -7.18
C LYS A 239 17.21 -7.68 -8.36
N ALA A 240 17.14 -8.95 -8.75
CA ALA A 240 17.93 -9.49 -9.84
C ALA A 240 17.56 -8.89 -11.21
N GLU A 241 16.29 -8.51 -11.40
CA GLU A 241 15.84 -7.83 -12.61
C GLU A 241 16.23 -6.35 -12.64
N SER A 242 16.55 -5.78 -11.47
CA SER A 242 16.80 -4.36 -11.27
C SER A 242 18.28 -3.93 -11.35
N VAL A 243 19.20 -4.82 -11.73
CA VAL A 243 20.66 -4.58 -11.77
C VAL A 243 21.09 -3.35 -12.61
N SER A 244 20.19 -2.82 -13.45
CA SER A 244 20.50 -1.71 -14.36
C SER A 244 20.00 -0.34 -13.91
N TYR A 245 19.37 -0.22 -12.72
CA TYR A 245 18.85 1.05 -12.15
C TYR A 245 18.91 0.99 -10.62
N THR A 246 18.87 2.15 -9.96
CA THR A 246 18.79 2.21 -8.51
C THR A 246 17.36 1.84 -8.07
N HIS A 247 17.19 0.59 -7.61
CA HIS A 247 15.91 0.08 -7.16
C HIS A 247 15.87 0.03 -5.62
N LEU A 248 14.92 0.72 -5.03
CA LEU A 248 14.66 0.69 -3.60
C LEU A 248 13.23 0.19 -3.38
N ARG A 249 13.09 -0.87 -2.59
CA ARG A 249 11.79 -1.32 -2.12
C ARG A 249 11.31 -0.45 -0.96
N ALA A 250 10.01 -0.46 -0.69
CA ALA A 250 9.48 0.14 0.54
C ALA A 250 10.19 -0.40 1.79
N HIS A 251 10.72 -1.64 1.69
CA HIS A 251 11.52 -2.29 2.72
C HIS A 251 12.70 -3.00 2.05
N GLU A 252 13.85 -2.35 2.02
CA GLU A 252 15.06 -2.89 1.44
C GLU A 252 16.16 -3.05 2.49
N THR A 253 16.83 -4.20 2.44
CA THR A 253 18.16 -4.37 3.06
C THR A 253 19.19 -4.01 2.01
N SER A 254 20.02 -3.05 2.31
CA SER A 254 21.24 -2.70 1.54
C SER A 254 22.18 -3.89 1.41
#